data_6d887fad744013f97c0fdd77ecc82ed9
#
_entry.id   6d887fad744013f97c0fdd77ecc82ed9
#
_cell.length_a   1.000
_cell.length_b   1.000
_cell.length_c   1.000
_cell.angle_alpha   90.00
_cell.angle_beta   90.00
_cell.angle_gamma   90.00
#
_symmetry.space_group_name_H-M   'P 1'
#
loop_
_entity.id
_entity.type
_entity.pdbx_description
1 polymer ?
#
loop_
_entity_poly.entity_id
_entity_poly.type
_entity_poly.pdbx_seq_one_letter_code
_entity_poly.pdbx_strand_id
1 'polypeptide(L)'
;MKNVLIIYWSHDGRTARISRRICEVIEAEGHKATMMHVMEAEREGVDLDSYDIILLGCAIRYGEFNKQFVNFVNKNKAKLDAKPNSMFNITAIARNPEKATVAGNVYARKFMENNPWKPHEMKCFAGKVDYPNCGPVDGFLIRLIMMMTKGPTDKHSVNDFTNWDDVEAYARHCLTLA
;
A
#
# COMPACT_ATOMS: atom_id res chain seq x y z
N MET A 1 19.91 -9.15 -12.54
CA MET A 1 19.45 -7.80 -12.12
C MET A 1 18.00 -7.70 -12.55
N LYS A 2 17.06 -7.56 -11.62
CA LYS A 2 15.60 -7.47 -11.88
C LYS A 2 15.20 -6.01 -12.03
N ASN A 3 14.14 -5.76 -12.82
CA ASN A 3 13.52 -4.46 -13.00
C ASN A 3 12.16 -4.47 -12.30
N VAL A 4 11.99 -3.70 -11.23
CA VAL A 4 10.80 -3.70 -10.38
C VAL A 4 10.02 -2.40 -10.59
N LEU A 5 8.73 -2.51 -10.86
CA LEU A 5 7.83 -1.36 -10.92
C LEU A 5 6.98 -1.30 -9.64
N ILE A 6 6.87 -0.11 -9.06
CA ILE A 6 5.99 0.17 -7.94
C ILE A 6 4.94 1.20 -8.37
N ILE A 7 3.69 0.78 -8.52
CA ILE A 7 2.57 1.68 -8.80
C ILE A 7 1.82 1.92 -7.51
N TYR A 8 1.61 3.18 -7.16
CA TYR A 8 0.98 3.52 -5.89
C TYR A 8 -0.08 4.61 -6.01
N TRP A 9 -1.04 4.57 -5.08
CA TRP A 9 -1.92 5.69 -4.78
C TRP A 9 -1.70 6.17 -3.35
N SER A 10 -1.54 7.48 -3.18
CA SER A 10 -1.31 8.11 -1.89
C SER A 10 -2.15 9.37 -1.76
N HIS A 11 -2.73 9.59 -0.57
CA HIS A 11 -3.42 10.84 -0.24
C HIS A 11 -2.53 11.75 0.62
N ASP A 12 -2.09 11.23 1.77
CA ASP A 12 -1.32 11.98 2.76
C ASP A 12 0.21 11.75 2.63
N GLY A 13 0.66 11.22 1.48
CA GLY A 13 2.08 10.97 1.21
C GLY A 13 2.67 9.73 1.88
N ARG A 14 1.93 9.01 2.76
CA ARG A 14 2.47 7.85 3.46
C ARG A 14 2.77 6.68 2.53
N THR A 15 1.87 6.37 1.60
CA THR A 15 2.10 5.32 0.60
C THR A 15 3.31 5.64 -0.27
N ALA A 16 3.43 6.89 -0.71
CA ALA A 16 4.59 7.35 -1.47
C ALA A 16 5.91 7.17 -0.70
N ARG A 17 5.92 7.47 0.61
CA ARG A 17 7.10 7.30 1.47
C ARG A 17 7.48 5.83 1.64
N ILE A 18 6.50 4.95 1.84
CA ILE A 18 6.73 3.50 1.93
C ILE A 18 7.23 2.98 0.57
N SER A 19 6.59 3.36 -0.55
CA SER A 19 7.03 2.99 -1.90
C SER A 19 8.48 3.42 -2.17
N ARG A 20 8.85 4.63 -1.75
CA ARG A 20 10.24 5.12 -1.88
C ARG A 20 11.22 4.27 -1.07
N ARG A 21 10.85 3.91 0.18
CA ARG A 21 11.72 3.03 0.99
C ARG A 21 11.89 1.67 0.35
N ILE A 22 10.82 1.11 -0.22
CA ILE A 22 10.88 -0.15 -0.98
C ILE A 22 11.85 -0.01 -2.18
N CYS A 23 11.79 1.09 -2.96
CA CYS A 23 12.74 1.36 -4.05
C CYS A 23 14.18 1.39 -3.55
N GLU A 24 14.46 2.17 -2.50
CA GLU A 24 15.80 2.30 -1.91
C GLU A 24 16.38 0.94 -1.52
N VAL A 25 15.58 0.07 -0.91
CA VAL A 25 16.02 -1.28 -0.52
C VAL A 25 16.29 -2.13 -1.76
N ILE A 26 15.41 -2.14 -2.75
CA ILE A 26 15.57 -2.89 -4.01
C ILE A 26 16.84 -2.45 -4.74
N GLU A 27 17.12 -1.14 -4.79
CA GLU A 27 18.33 -0.59 -5.41
C GLU A 27 19.58 -0.94 -4.62
N ALA A 28 19.52 -0.93 -3.28
CA ALA A 28 20.63 -1.35 -2.42
C ALA A 28 20.96 -2.85 -2.57
N GLU A 29 20.00 -3.69 -2.93
CA GLU A 29 20.18 -5.11 -3.25
C GLU A 29 20.69 -5.33 -4.71
N GLY A 30 21.03 -4.27 -5.46
CA GLY A 30 21.61 -4.34 -6.80
C GLY A 30 20.58 -4.55 -7.93
N HIS A 31 19.34 -4.20 -7.71
CA HIS A 31 18.26 -4.27 -8.70
C HIS A 31 17.85 -2.87 -9.17
N LYS A 32 16.97 -2.77 -10.16
CA LYS A 32 16.37 -1.51 -10.61
C LYS A 32 14.97 -1.37 -10.02
N ALA A 33 14.63 -0.18 -9.54
CA ALA A 33 13.29 0.14 -9.08
C ALA A 33 12.77 1.43 -9.71
N THR A 34 11.53 1.40 -10.15
CA THR A 34 10.80 2.56 -10.67
C THR A 34 9.53 2.73 -9.86
N MET A 35 9.26 3.90 -9.34
CA MET A 35 7.98 4.17 -8.67
C MET A 35 7.18 5.23 -9.45
N MET A 36 5.87 5.01 -9.56
CA MET A 36 4.97 5.85 -10.32
C MET A 36 3.61 5.96 -9.63
N HIS A 37 3.06 7.16 -9.57
CA HIS A 37 1.69 7.33 -9.09
C HIS A 37 0.70 6.74 -10.10
N VAL A 38 -0.38 6.11 -9.64
CA VAL A 38 -1.33 5.41 -10.54
C VAL A 38 -1.91 6.32 -11.64
N MET A 39 -2.15 7.59 -11.33
CA MET A 39 -2.64 8.55 -12.34
C MET A 39 -1.59 8.87 -13.41
N GLU A 40 -0.33 8.87 -13.05
CA GLU A 40 0.79 9.03 -13.97
C GLU A 40 0.93 7.80 -14.86
N ALA A 41 0.88 6.61 -14.25
CA ALA A 41 0.92 5.33 -14.94
C ALA A 41 -0.21 5.19 -15.99
N GLU A 42 -1.42 5.68 -15.65
CA GLU A 42 -2.53 5.71 -16.61
C GLU A 42 -2.33 6.73 -17.73
N ARG A 43 -1.90 7.94 -17.38
CA ARG A 43 -1.70 9.02 -18.36
C ARG A 43 -0.61 8.71 -19.37
N GLU A 44 0.49 8.14 -18.91
CA GLU A 44 1.67 7.85 -19.73
C GLU A 44 1.58 6.49 -20.45
N GLY A 45 0.62 5.65 -20.04
CA GLY A 45 0.44 4.32 -20.65
C GLY A 45 1.62 3.40 -20.33
N VAL A 46 1.95 3.23 -19.04
CA VAL A 46 3.08 2.42 -18.60
C VAL A 46 3.08 1.02 -19.20
N ASP A 47 4.22 0.63 -19.78
CA ASP A 47 4.41 -0.73 -20.30
C ASP A 47 4.77 -1.68 -19.15
N LEU A 48 3.76 -2.41 -18.65
CA LEU A 48 3.93 -3.39 -17.57
C LEU A 48 4.78 -4.59 -17.99
N ASP A 49 4.86 -4.87 -19.31
CA ASP A 49 5.59 -6.03 -19.82
C ASP A 49 7.11 -5.85 -19.73
N SER A 50 7.58 -4.60 -19.63
CA SER A 50 9.01 -4.27 -19.49
C SER A 50 9.59 -4.50 -18.09
N TYR A 51 8.76 -4.91 -17.11
CA TYR A 51 9.17 -5.15 -15.73
C TYR A 51 9.08 -6.62 -15.35
N ASP A 52 10.01 -7.06 -14.48
CA ASP A 52 10.06 -8.44 -13.98
C ASP A 52 9.09 -8.67 -12.83
N ILE A 53 8.90 -7.65 -11.98
CA ILE A 53 8.05 -7.69 -10.78
C ILE A 53 7.23 -6.40 -10.71
N ILE A 54 5.96 -6.52 -10.36
CA ILE A 54 5.07 -5.37 -10.18
C ILE A 54 4.54 -5.33 -8.76
N LEU A 55 4.84 -4.24 -8.05
CA LEU A 55 4.34 -3.97 -6.71
C LEU A 55 3.26 -2.88 -6.76
N LEU A 56 2.20 -3.06 -5.99
CA LEU A 56 1.03 -2.19 -6.03
C LEU A 56 0.69 -1.70 -4.62
N GLY A 57 0.74 -0.39 -4.41
CA GLY A 57 0.55 0.22 -3.09
C GLY A 57 -0.68 1.12 -3.03
N CYS A 58 -1.57 0.91 -2.05
CA CYS A 58 -2.74 1.77 -1.88
C CYS A 58 -3.09 2.03 -0.41
N ALA A 59 -3.30 3.29 -0.05
CA ALA A 59 -3.85 3.63 1.25
C ALA A 59 -5.35 3.34 1.32
N ILE A 60 -5.80 2.85 2.48
CA ILE A 60 -7.23 2.75 2.80
C ILE A 60 -7.69 4.09 3.35
N ARG A 61 -8.75 4.64 2.74
CA ARG A 61 -9.37 5.85 3.19
C ARG A 61 -10.90 5.68 3.26
N TYR A 62 -11.50 6.10 4.34
CA TYR A 62 -12.93 5.86 4.61
C TYR A 62 -13.38 4.40 4.48
N GLY A 63 -12.46 3.47 4.78
CA GLY A 63 -12.72 2.04 4.70
C GLY A 63 -12.65 1.43 3.29
N GLU A 64 -12.19 2.20 2.28
CA GLU A 64 -12.15 1.77 0.89
C GLU A 64 -10.78 2.01 0.25
N PHE A 65 -10.48 1.21 -0.77
CA PHE A 65 -9.40 1.49 -1.72
C PHE A 65 -9.81 2.59 -2.69
N ASN A 66 -8.85 3.38 -3.13
CA ASN A 66 -9.13 4.44 -4.11
C ASN A 66 -9.66 3.85 -5.42
N LYS A 67 -10.73 4.46 -5.97
CA LYS A 67 -11.41 3.98 -7.19
C LYS A 67 -10.51 3.98 -8.43
N GLN A 68 -9.65 5.00 -8.57
CA GLN A 68 -8.71 5.05 -9.71
C GLN A 68 -7.70 3.91 -9.65
N PHE A 69 -7.17 3.62 -8.44
CA PHE A 69 -6.28 2.49 -8.22
C PHE A 69 -6.98 1.15 -8.53
N VAL A 70 -8.20 0.96 -8.03
CA VAL A 70 -9.00 -0.26 -8.29
C VAL A 70 -9.30 -0.41 -9.78
N ASN A 71 -9.66 0.67 -10.46
CA ASN A 71 -9.90 0.66 -11.90
C ASN A 71 -8.62 0.30 -12.69
N PHE A 72 -7.48 0.87 -12.31
CA PHE A 72 -6.20 0.58 -12.94
C PHE A 72 -5.84 -0.91 -12.86
N VAL A 73 -5.91 -1.52 -11.67
CA VAL A 73 -5.55 -2.93 -11.49
C VAL A 73 -6.52 -3.86 -12.23
N ASN A 74 -7.81 -3.54 -12.25
CA ASN A 74 -8.80 -4.33 -12.96
C ASN A 74 -8.68 -4.23 -14.49
N LYS A 75 -8.39 -3.03 -15.00
CA LYS A 75 -8.11 -2.80 -16.44
C LYS A 75 -6.88 -3.57 -16.93
N ASN A 76 -5.86 -3.66 -16.09
CA ASN A 76 -4.59 -4.31 -16.39
C ASN A 76 -4.52 -5.76 -15.88
N LYS A 77 -5.65 -6.35 -15.48
CA LYS A 77 -5.70 -7.68 -14.85
C LYS A 77 -4.88 -8.73 -15.59
N ALA A 78 -5.07 -8.87 -16.89
CA ALA A 78 -4.39 -9.91 -17.67
C ALA A 78 -2.86 -9.79 -17.64
N LYS A 79 -2.34 -8.55 -17.70
CA LYS A 79 -0.90 -8.29 -17.62
C LYS A 79 -0.37 -8.51 -16.21
N LEU A 80 -1.12 -8.09 -15.20
CA LEU A 80 -0.76 -8.28 -13.79
C LEU A 80 -0.76 -9.77 -13.41
N ASP A 81 -1.76 -10.54 -13.85
CA ASP A 81 -1.83 -11.99 -13.60
C ASP A 81 -0.66 -12.76 -14.24
N ALA A 82 -0.11 -12.25 -15.35
CA ALA A 82 1.01 -12.87 -16.06
C ALA A 82 2.39 -12.58 -15.46
N LYS A 83 2.47 -11.68 -14.47
CA LYS A 83 3.73 -11.23 -13.87
C LYS A 83 3.77 -11.54 -12.37
N PRO A 84 4.95 -11.83 -11.80
CA PRO A 84 5.15 -11.80 -10.36
C PRO A 84 4.69 -10.45 -9.80
N ASN A 85 3.76 -10.49 -8.87
CA ASN A 85 3.20 -9.27 -8.29
C ASN A 85 2.88 -9.44 -6.81
N SER A 86 2.91 -8.32 -6.09
CA SER A 86 2.45 -8.22 -4.73
C SER A 86 1.76 -6.87 -4.50
N MET A 87 0.81 -6.84 -3.60
CA MET A 87 0.13 -5.61 -3.22
C MET A 87 0.34 -5.32 -1.74
N PHE A 88 0.51 -4.06 -1.39
CA PHE A 88 0.47 -3.61 -0.01
C PHE A 88 -0.58 -2.54 0.19
N ASN A 89 -1.28 -2.63 1.31
CA ASN A 89 -2.19 -1.57 1.74
C ASN A 89 -1.68 -0.92 3.03
N ILE A 90 -2.12 0.32 3.23
CA ILE A 90 -1.77 1.09 4.41
C ILE A 90 -3.05 1.48 5.13
N THR A 91 -3.15 1.10 6.39
CA THR A 91 -4.31 1.38 7.22
C THR A 91 -3.93 1.54 8.69
N ALA A 92 -4.60 2.43 9.40
CA ALA A 92 -4.34 2.66 10.82
C ALA A 92 -4.64 1.44 11.70
N ILE A 93 -5.54 0.55 11.29
CA ILE A 93 -5.88 -0.64 12.08
C ILE A 93 -4.78 -1.71 12.05
N ALA A 94 -3.92 -1.73 11.04
CA ALA A 94 -2.81 -2.68 10.92
C ALA A 94 -1.70 -2.47 11.99
N ARG A 95 -1.81 -1.45 12.85
CA ARG A 95 -0.97 -1.34 14.06
C ARG A 95 -1.20 -2.49 15.05
N ASN A 96 -2.37 -3.13 14.99
CA ASN A 96 -2.66 -4.35 15.74
C ASN A 96 -2.15 -5.55 14.93
N PRO A 97 -1.27 -6.42 15.49
CA PRO A 97 -0.65 -7.53 14.74
C PRO A 97 -1.65 -8.45 14.05
N GLU A 98 -2.77 -8.77 14.73
CA GLU A 98 -3.85 -9.58 14.12
C GLU A 98 -4.44 -8.93 12.86
N LYS A 99 -4.48 -7.59 12.79
CA LYS A 99 -5.01 -6.81 11.65
C LYS A 99 -3.94 -6.40 10.65
N ALA A 100 -2.70 -6.78 10.88
CA ALA A 100 -1.62 -6.66 9.90
C ALA A 100 -1.58 -7.83 8.90
N THR A 101 -2.48 -8.79 9.05
CA THR A 101 -2.65 -9.93 8.13
C THR A 101 -3.84 -9.71 7.19
N VAL A 102 -3.85 -10.36 6.03
CA VAL A 102 -4.99 -10.29 5.09
C VAL A 102 -6.27 -10.81 5.75
N ALA A 103 -6.21 -11.93 6.46
CA ALA A 103 -7.36 -12.53 7.12
C ALA A 103 -7.94 -11.63 8.22
N GLY A 104 -7.10 -10.99 9.01
CA GLY A 104 -7.50 -10.11 10.11
C GLY A 104 -7.87 -8.69 9.68
N ASN A 105 -7.44 -8.26 8.49
CA ASN A 105 -7.73 -6.93 7.96
C ASN A 105 -9.00 -6.95 7.10
N VAL A 106 -10.06 -6.34 7.62
CA VAL A 106 -11.37 -6.35 6.95
C VAL A 106 -11.32 -5.77 5.52
N TYR A 107 -10.47 -4.78 5.27
CA TYR A 107 -10.35 -4.13 3.95
C TYR A 107 -9.60 -5.02 2.96
N ALA A 108 -8.47 -5.60 3.39
CA ALA A 108 -7.70 -6.54 2.59
C ALA A 108 -8.53 -7.77 2.24
N ARG A 109 -9.23 -8.34 3.23
CA ARG A 109 -10.11 -9.49 3.03
C ARG A 109 -11.22 -9.19 2.02
N LYS A 110 -11.95 -8.07 2.18
CA LYS A 110 -12.98 -7.65 1.22
C LYS A 110 -12.43 -7.48 -0.19
N PHE A 111 -11.24 -6.91 -0.33
CA PHE A 111 -10.60 -6.76 -1.64
C PHE A 111 -10.30 -8.14 -2.25
N MET A 112 -9.70 -9.05 -1.50
CA MET A 112 -9.39 -10.40 -1.95
C MET A 112 -10.64 -11.24 -2.28
N GLU A 113 -11.76 -10.99 -1.61
CA GLU A 113 -13.02 -11.69 -1.87
C GLU A 113 -13.73 -11.15 -3.11
N ASN A 114 -13.82 -9.82 -3.26
CA ASN A 114 -14.77 -9.18 -4.16
C ASN A 114 -14.13 -8.53 -5.41
N ASN A 115 -12.83 -8.18 -5.38
CA ASN A 115 -12.22 -7.52 -6.53
C ASN A 115 -11.94 -8.53 -7.67
N PRO A 116 -12.21 -8.18 -8.95
CA PRO A 116 -11.92 -9.06 -10.08
C PRO A 116 -10.44 -9.44 -10.21
N TRP A 117 -9.53 -8.47 -10.05
CA TRP A 117 -8.11 -8.75 -9.96
C TRP A 117 -7.70 -9.01 -8.50
N LYS A 118 -6.83 -9.99 -8.30
CA LYS A 118 -6.26 -10.34 -6.99
C LYS A 118 -4.75 -10.45 -7.09
N PRO A 119 -3.98 -9.81 -6.20
CA PRO A 119 -2.54 -9.98 -6.18
C PRO A 119 -2.16 -11.42 -5.79
N HIS A 120 -0.97 -11.84 -6.21
CA HIS A 120 -0.42 -13.12 -5.77
C HIS A 120 -0.17 -13.11 -4.25
N GLU A 121 0.26 -11.97 -3.73
CA GLU A 121 0.45 -11.75 -2.30
C GLU A 121 -0.04 -10.36 -1.89
N MET A 122 -0.50 -10.22 -0.65
CA MET A 122 -0.88 -8.93 -0.09
C MET A 122 -0.30 -8.73 1.32
N LYS A 123 0.26 -7.56 1.55
CA LYS A 123 0.80 -7.11 2.84
C LYS A 123 -0.02 -5.94 3.38
N CYS A 124 -0.23 -5.90 4.69
CA CYS A 124 -0.91 -4.80 5.37
C CYS A 124 0.09 -4.05 6.26
N PHE A 125 0.35 -2.79 5.95
CA PHE A 125 1.21 -1.93 6.77
C PHE A 125 0.38 -0.99 7.64
N ALA A 126 0.88 -0.72 8.83
CA ALA A 126 0.36 0.36 9.65
C ALA A 126 0.80 1.72 9.07
N GLY A 127 -0.12 2.68 9.10
CA GLY A 127 0.15 4.03 8.65
C GLY A 127 0.49 4.99 9.78
N LYS A 128 0.58 6.28 9.43
CA LYS A 128 0.73 7.40 10.34
C LYS A 128 -0.64 8.02 10.62
N VAL A 129 -0.88 8.43 11.84
CA VAL A 129 -2.01 9.28 12.23
C VAL A 129 -1.45 10.63 12.67
N ASP A 130 -1.78 11.66 11.92
CA ASP A 130 -1.29 13.03 12.10
C ASP A 130 -2.49 13.94 12.34
N TYR A 131 -2.98 13.97 13.57
CA TYR A 131 -4.16 14.74 13.94
C TYR A 131 -4.06 16.24 13.63
N PRO A 132 -2.93 16.92 13.89
CA PRO A 132 -2.80 18.35 13.59
C PRO A 132 -2.98 18.70 12.10
N ASN A 133 -2.63 17.76 11.21
CA ASN A 133 -2.73 17.95 9.76
C ASN A 133 -3.98 17.29 9.15
N CYS A 134 -4.84 16.67 9.97
CA CYS A 134 -6.12 16.15 9.50
C CYS A 134 -7.17 17.27 9.43
N GLY A 135 -7.98 17.25 8.35
CA GLY A 135 -9.18 18.08 8.33
C GLY A 135 -10.15 17.72 9.47
N PRO A 136 -11.10 18.62 9.81
CA PRO A 136 -11.98 18.41 10.96
C PRO A 136 -12.83 17.12 10.86
N VAL A 137 -13.29 16.79 9.69
CA VAL A 137 -14.07 15.56 9.42
C VAL A 137 -13.18 14.33 9.54
N ASP A 138 -12.02 14.34 8.91
CA ASP A 138 -11.05 13.23 8.94
C ASP A 138 -10.55 12.98 10.36
N GLY A 139 -10.19 14.05 11.07
CA GLY A 139 -9.73 13.97 12.47
C GLY A 139 -10.81 13.37 13.39
N PHE A 140 -12.08 13.71 13.17
CA PHE A 140 -13.19 13.12 13.93
C PHE A 140 -13.36 11.62 13.63
N LEU A 141 -13.38 11.23 12.35
CA LEU A 141 -13.54 9.84 11.95
C LEU A 141 -12.36 8.97 12.41
N ILE A 142 -11.13 9.46 12.24
CA ILE A 142 -9.93 8.75 12.70
C ILE A 142 -9.99 8.58 14.23
N ARG A 143 -10.39 9.63 14.96
CA ARG A 143 -10.53 9.57 16.41
C ARG A 143 -11.56 8.53 16.84
N LEU A 144 -12.70 8.45 16.16
CA LEU A 144 -13.73 7.45 16.42
C LEU A 144 -13.17 6.02 16.22
N ILE A 145 -12.47 5.78 15.12
CA ILE A 145 -11.80 4.50 14.84
C ILE A 145 -10.77 4.18 15.92
N MET A 146 -9.98 5.19 16.34
CA MET A 146 -8.97 5.01 17.39
C MET A 146 -9.61 4.70 18.74
N MET A 147 -10.71 5.35 19.10
CA MET A 147 -11.47 5.01 20.31
C MET A 147 -11.96 3.56 20.28
N MET A 148 -12.57 3.12 19.18
CA MET A 148 -13.08 1.75 19.03
C MET A 148 -11.98 0.70 19.02
N THR A 149 -10.78 1.07 18.62
CA THR A 149 -9.65 0.15 18.45
C THR A 149 -8.53 0.36 19.49
N LYS A 150 -8.83 1.08 20.59
CA LYS A 150 -7.91 1.38 21.69
C LYS A 150 -6.60 2.05 21.23
N GLY A 151 -6.70 2.97 20.28
CA GLY A 151 -5.58 3.78 19.79
C GLY A 151 -5.52 5.17 20.43
N PRO A 152 -4.48 5.95 20.12
CA PRO A 152 -4.33 7.32 20.63
C PRO A 152 -5.41 8.23 20.06
N THR A 153 -6.01 9.04 20.95
CA THR A 153 -7.13 9.95 20.62
C THR A 153 -6.82 11.42 20.87
N ASP A 154 -5.57 11.74 21.27
CA ASP A 154 -5.12 13.11 21.50
C ASP A 154 -5.01 13.85 20.15
N LYS A 155 -5.78 14.93 20.01
CA LYS A 155 -5.86 15.77 18.80
C LYS A 155 -4.55 16.49 18.44
N HIS A 156 -3.63 16.57 19.36
CA HIS A 156 -2.34 17.24 19.16
C HIS A 156 -1.20 16.24 18.90
N SER A 157 -1.51 14.94 18.90
CA SER A 157 -0.52 13.91 18.71
C SER A 157 -0.29 13.56 17.24
N VAL A 158 0.97 13.22 16.97
CA VAL A 158 1.40 12.63 15.71
C VAL A 158 1.93 11.23 16.00
N ASN A 159 1.28 10.21 15.48
CA ASN A 159 1.61 8.82 15.79
C ASN A 159 1.99 8.08 14.51
N ASP A 160 3.25 7.70 14.39
CA ASP A 160 3.75 6.86 13.30
C ASP A 160 3.80 5.41 13.77
N PHE A 161 2.93 4.57 13.21
CA PHE A 161 2.87 3.14 13.51
C PHE A 161 3.58 2.29 12.45
N THR A 162 4.22 2.92 11.47
CA THR A 162 4.89 2.20 10.39
C THR A 162 6.11 1.45 10.94
N ASN A 163 6.10 0.14 10.81
CA ASN A 163 7.26 -0.68 11.08
C ASN A 163 8.16 -0.68 9.84
N TRP A 164 9.24 0.09 9.87
CA TRP A 164 10.15 0.24 8.75
C TRP A 164 10.95 -1.01 8.47
N ASP A 165 11.30 -1.80 9.49
CA ASP A 165 11.99 -3.09 9.32
C ASP A 165 11.11 -4.08 8.55
N ASP A 166 9.79 -4.08 8.82
CA ASP A 166 8.83 -4.90 8.10
C ASP A 166 8.64 -4.43 6.64
N VAL A 167 8.75 -3.12 6.36
CA VAL A 167 8.76 -2.58 4.99
C VAL A 167 10.01 -3.04 4.24
N GLU A 168 11.17 -3.00 4.88
CA GLU A 168 12.42 -3.46 4.26
C GLU A 168 12.43 -4.97 4.03
N ALA A 169 11.95 -5.75 5.01
CA ALA A 169 11.81 -7.19 4.87
C ALA A 169 10.86 -7.55 3.72
N TYR A 170 9.76 -6.83 3.57
CA TYR A 170 8.84 -6.98 2.45
C TYR A 170 9.51 -6.66 1.10
N ALA A 171 10.29 -5.59 1.01
CA ALA A 171 11.00 -5.24 -0.22
C ALA A 171 11.97 -6.36 -0.66
N ARG A 172 12.74 -6.93 0.28
CA ARG A 172 13.63 -8.07 0.01
C ARG A 172 12.85 -9.33 -0.37
N HIS A 173 11.74 -9.60 0.32
CA HIS A 173 10.87 -10.73 0.00
C HIS A 173 10.33 -10.63 -1.43
N CYS A 174 9.86 -9.46 -1.86
CA CYS A 174 9.34 -9.26 -3.21
C CYS A 174 10.37 -9.59 -4.31
N LEU A 175 11.66 -9.46 -4.05
CA LEU A 175 12.71 -9.88 -4.98
C LEU A 175 12.77 -11.41 -5.17
N THR A 176 12.12 -12.19 -4.32
CA THR A 176 12.07 -13.66 -4.45
C THR A 176 10.88 -14.15 -5.29
N LEU A 177 9.97 -13.25 -5.72
CA LEU A 177 8.77 -13.60 -6.49
C LEU A 177 9.05 -13.97 -7.95
N ALA A 178 10.21 -13.60 -8.48
CA ALA A 178 10.63 -13.84 -9.87
C ALA A 178 11.96 -14.60 -9.94
#